data_296f33ab9d16be569ba55aee2446cae7
#
_entry.id   296f33ab9d16be569ba55aee2446cae7
#
_cell.length_a   1.000
_cell.length_b   1.000
_cell.length_c   1.000
_cell.angle_alpha   90.00
_cell.angle_beta   90.00
_cell.angle_gamma   90.00
#
_symmetry.space_group_name_H-M   'P 1'
#
loop_
_entity.id
_entity.type
_entity.pdbx_description
1 polymer ?
#
loop_
_entity_poly.entity_id
_entity_poly.type
_entity_poly.pdbx_seq_one_letter_code
_entity_poly.pdbx_strand_id
1 'polypeptide(L)'
;TAGDRSQEWKQTSDTFAAIANQRRNEAGFIERQIGSLEDYGLRPLDAGGITAAINAKLNTPGLRGSNTAKVLQSIKDDIVNLTEKGGGVIDAHDLYTLRKEGINERIMQILGQTDPKISAKVTRSVLQEVRPLIDDAIEKAGGTGWRDYLKTYSQGMQAIDQKAMASQAAKLFENSPQEYMRLVRGNNP
;
A
#
# COMPACT_ATOMS: atom_id res chain seq x y z
N THR A 1 22.56 -19.38 -26.36
CA THR A 1 21.48 -20.24 -26.84
C THR A 1 20.14 -19.90 -26.22
N ALA A 2 19.04 -20.23 -26.84
CA ALA A 2 17.71 -19.98 -26.32
C ALA A 2 17.47 -20.66 -24.97
N GLY A 3 18.11 -21.80 -24.69
CA GLY A 3 18.05 -22.50 -23.42
C GLY A 3 18.73 -21.72 -22.29
N ASP A 4 19.86 -21.07 -22.56
CA ASP A 4 20.58 -20.25 -21.56
C ASP A 4 19.79 -19.00 -21.16
N ARG A 5 19.17 -18.35 -22.14
CA ARG A 5 18.29 -17.18 -21.89
C ARG A 5 17.06 -17.56 -21.08
N SER A 6 16.47 -18.72 -21.34
CA SER A 6 15.32 -19.22 -20.57
C SER A 6 15.70 -19.50 -19.12
N GLN A 7 16.90 -20.08 -18.87
CA GLN A 7 17.40 -20.29 -17.51
C GLN A 7 17.71 -18.99 -16.78
N GLU A 8 18.33 -18.01 -17.44
CA GLU A 8 18.59 -16.69 -16.88
C GLU A 8 17.28 -15.98 -16.48
N TRP A 9 16.28 -16.03 -17.35
CA TRP A 9 14.97 -15.46 -17.08
C TRP A 9 14.30 -16.12 -15.87
N LYS A 10 14.37 -17.44 -15.78
CA LYS A 10 13.82 -18.19 -14.64
C LYS A 10 14.52 -17.84 -13.35
N GLN A 11 15.85 -17.76 -13.33
CA GLN A 11 16.63 -17.37 -12.15
C GLN A 11 16.27 -15.96 -11.68
N THR A 12 16.14 -15.01 -12.59
CA THR A 12 15.72 -13.63 -12.27
C THR A 12 14.32 -13.60 -11.68
N SER A 13 13.38 -14.33 -12.27
CA SER A 13 12.01 -14.44 -11.79
C SER A 13 11.95 -15.07 -10.39
N ASP A 14 12.69 -16.16 -10.16
CA ASP A 14 12.76 -16.82 -8.86
C ASP A 14 13.38 -15.90 -7.79
N THR A 15 14.38 -15.10 -8.17
CA THR A 15 15.00 -14.12 -7.26
C THR A 15 13.99 -13.05 -6.83
N PHE A 16 13.23 -12.49 -7.75
CA PHE A 16 12.19 -11.52 -7.42
C PHE A 16 11.07 -12.12 -6.57
N ALA A 17 10.68 -13.35 -6.85
CA ALA A 17 9.69 -14.06 -6.04
C ALA A 17 10.20 -14.30 -4.61
N ALA A 18 11.47 -14.67 -4.45
CA ALA A 18 12.09 -14.85 -3.13
C ALA A 18 12.15 -13.54 -2.34
N ILE A 19 12.52 -12.44 -2.98
CA ILE A 19 12.52 -11.10 -2.36
C ILE A 19 11.10 -10.72 -1.90
N ALA A 20 10.10 -10.93 -2.75
CA ALA A 20 8.72 -10.61 -2.44
C ALA A 20 8.17 -11.45 -1.26
N ASN A 21 8.53 -12.73 -1.20
CA ASN A 21 8.13 -13.61 -0.10
C ASN A 21 8.81 -13.22 1.22
N GLN A 22 10.10 -12.97 1.17
CA GLN A 22 10.85 -12.50 2.34
C GLN A 22 10.28 -11.18 2.86
N ARG A 23 10.01 -10.23 1.97
CA ARG A 23 9.40 -8.95 2.31
C ARG A 23 8.06 -9.13 3.02
N ARG A 24 7.20 -10.02 2.54
CA ARG A 24 5.91 -10.31 3.18
C ARG A 24 6.05 -10.90 4.57
N ASN A 25 6.96 -11.84 4.75
CA ASN A 25 7.20 -12.49 6.04
C ASN A 25 7.77 -11.51 7.06
N GLU A 26 8.71 -10.66 6.66
CA GLU A 26 9.34 -9.67 7.52
C GLU A 26 8.42 -8.48 7.83
N ALA A 27 7.51 -8.12 6.92
CA ALA A 27 6.47 -7.13 7.19
C ALA A 27 5.58 -7.56 8.37
N GLY A 28 5.17 -8.83 8.41
CA GLY A 28 4.43 -9.38 9.54
C GLY A 28 5.25 -9.39 10.85
N PHE A 29 6.55 -9.61 10.74
CA PHE A 29 7.46 -9.52 11.89
C PHE A 29 7.55 -8.08 12.42
N ILE A 30 7.67 -7.08 11.54
CA ILE A 30 7.70 -5.67 11.93
C ILE A 30 6.39 -5.27 12.61
N GLU A 31 5.25 -5.63 12.07
CA GLU A 31 3.96 -5.34 12.69
C GLU A 31 3.90 -5.88 14.13
N ARG A 32 4.43 -7.07 14.37
CA ARG A 32 4.50 -7.63 15.73
C ARG A 32 5.49 -6.91 16.63
N GLN A 33 6.61 -6.39 16.09
CA GLN A 33 7.64 -5.69 16.85
C GLN A 33 7.24 -4.28 17.25
N ILE A 34 6.58 -3.55 16.36
CA ILE A 34 6.16 -2.16 16.65
C ILE A 34 4.89 -2.08 17.51
N GLY A 35 4.25 -3.21 17.75
CA GLY A 35 3.05 -3.26 18.57
C GLY A 35 1.76 -3.00 17.80
N SER A 36 0.65 -2.98 18.53
CA SER A 36 -0.69 -2.72 17.98
C SER A 36 -0.95 -1.23 17.82
N LEU A 37 -1.95 -0.88 17.01
CA LEU A 37 -2.40 0.50 16.89
C LEU A 37 -2.86 1.10 18.23
N GLU A 38 -3.41 0.28 19.12
CA GLU A 38 -3.81 0.69 20.47
C GLU A 38 -2.63 1.09 21.32
N ASP A 39 -1.46 0.44 21.16
CA ASP A 39 -0.23 0.82 21.85
C ASP A 39 0.25 2.22 21.46
N TYR A 40 -0.17 2.71 20.28
CA TYR A 40 0.07 4.08 19.82
C TYR A 40 -1.07 5.04 20.19
N GLY A 41 -2.00 4.62 21.01
CA GLY A 41 -3.12 5.46 21.48
C GLY A 41 -4.27 5.58 20.50
N LEU A 42 -4.32 4.76 19.45
CA LEU A 42 -5.41 4.78 18.49
C LEU A 42 -6.66 4.08 19.04
N ARG A 43 -7.76 4.80 19.04
CA ARG A 43 -9.07 4.33 19.54
C ARG A 43 -10.10 4.37 18.40
N PRO A 44 -11.28 3.74 18.58
CA PRO A 44 -12.38 3.92 17.65
C PRO A 44 -12.65 5.41 17.43
N LEU A 45 -12.92 5.79 16.18
CA LEU A 45 -13.05 7.19 15.78
C LEU A 45 -14.31 7.43 14.96
N ASP A 46 -14.74 8.69 14.95
CA ASP A 46 -15.81 9.15 14.07
C ASP A 46 -15.28 9.36 12.65
N ALA A 47 -15.82 8.61 11.69
CA ALA A 47 -15.44 8.70 10.30
C ALA A 47 -16.26 9.72 9.48
N GLY A 48 -17.14 10.49 10.13
CA GLY A 48 -18.00 11.47 9.47
C GLY A 48 -17.21 12.51 8.67
N GLY A 49 -16.07 12.93 9.18
CA GLY A 49 -15.17 13.84 8.46
C GLY A 49 -14.60 13.23 7.17
N ILE A 50 -14.28 11.94 7.17
CA ILE A 50 -13.76 11.24 5.99
C ILE A 50 -14.85 11.15 4.92
N THR A 51 -16.04 10.68 5.28
CA THR A 51 -17.15 10.56 4.34
C THR A 51 -17.59 11.90 3.77
N ALA A 52 -17.61 12.96 4.58
CA ALA A 52 -17.89 14.30 4.12
C ALA A 52 -16.82 14.81 3.12
N ALA A 53 -15.55 14.56 3.38
CA ALA A 53 -14.46 14.93 2.49
C ALA A 53 -14.50 14.16 1.16
N ILE A 54 -14.81 12.87 1.19
CA ILE A 54 -15.03 12.09 -0.03
C ILE A 54 -16.22 12.62 -0.84
N ASN A 55 -17.34 12.95 -0.18
CA ASN A 55 -18.49 13.57 -0.82
C ASN A 55 -18.13 14.89 -1.50
N ALA A 56 -17.36 15.74 -0.85
CA ALA A 56 -16.90 16.98 -1.44
C ALA A 56 -16.08 16.75 -2.72
N LYS A 57 -15.21 15.73 -2.71
CA LYS A 57 -14.45 15.34 -3.89
C LYS A 57 -15.35 14.80 -5.00
N LEU A 58 -16.31 13.95 -4.68
CA LEU A 58 -17.28 13.42 -5.64
C LEU A 58 -18.12 14.50 -6.32
N ASN A 59 -18.35 15.62 -5.65
CA ASN A 59 -19.08 16.76 -6.18
C ASN A 59 -18.20 17.72 -7.00
N THR A 60 -16.91 17.47 -7.11
CA THR A 60 -16.00 18.29 -7.90
C THR A 60 -16.30 18.13 -9.39
N PRO A 61 -16.48 19.24 -10.15
CA PRO A 61 -16.67 19.17 -11.59
C PRO A 61 -15.49 18.43 -12.26
N GLY A 62 -15.80 17.55 -13.21
CA GLY A 62 -14.80 16.74 -13.90
C GLY A 62 -14.52 15.39 -13.27
N LEU A 63 -14.86 15.17 -12.00
CA LEU A 63 -14.76 13.84 -11.38
C LEU A 63 -16.03 13.00 -11.62
N ARG A 64 -17.19 13.61 -11.79
CA ARG A 64 -18.46 12.91 -11.97
C ARG A 64 -18.41 11.94 -13.14
N GLY A 65 -18.86 10.70 -12.90
CA GLY A 65 -18.90 9.65 -13.92
C GLY A 65 -17.53 9.05 -14.27
N SER A 66 -16.45 9.54 -13.69
CA SER A 66 -15.12 8.99 -13.90
C SER A 66 -14.92 7.66 -13.15
N ASN A 67 -13.92 6.88 -13.57
CA ASN A 67 -13.53 5.67 -12.84
C ASN A 67 -13.04 6.00 -11.43
N THR A 68 -12.34 7.11 -11.26
CA THR A 68 -11.91 7.61 -9.94
C THR A 68 -13.12 7.84 -9.04
N ALA A 69 -14.18 8.47 -9.52
CA ALA A 69 -15.41 8.69 -8.76
C ALA A 69 -16.09 7.39 -8.34
N LYS A 70 -16.12 6.38 -9.22
CA LYS A 70 -16.68 5.06 -8.88
C LYS A 70 -15.91 4.39 -7.75
N VAL A 71 -14.57 4.46 -7.77
CA VAL A 71 -13.72 3.90 -6.70
C VAL A 71 -13.93 4.68 -5.40
N LEU A 72 -13.95 6.02 -5.45
CA LEU A 72 -14.20 6.85 -4.27
C LEU A 72 -15.56 6.56 -3.63
N GLN A 73 -16.60 6.39 -4.43
CA GLN A 73 -17.93 6.03 -3.93
C GLN A 73 -17.91 4.67 -3.23
N SER A 74 -17.23 3.69 -3.80
CA SER A 74 -17.09 2.36 -3.21
C SER A 74 -16.33 2.39 -1.87
N ILE A 75 -15.27 3.19 -1.77
CA ILE A 75 -14.52 3.38 -0.52
C ILE A 75 -15.40 4.05 0.53
N LYS A 76 -16.16 5.06 0.14
CA LYS A 76 -17.13 5.70 1.04
C LYS A 76 -18.16 4.71 1.57
N ASP A 77 -18.71 3.85 0.71
CA ASP A 77 -19.68 2.82 1.10
C ASP A 77 -19.04 1.84 2.10
N ASP A 78 -17.79 1.45 1.91
CA ASP A 78 -17.05 0.61 2.85
C ASP A 78 -16.90 1.29 4.23
N ILE A 79 -16.58 2.57 4.25
CA ILE A 79 -16.45 3.34 5.50
C ILE A 79 -17.79 3.43 6.22
N VAL A 80 -18.87 3.67 5.49
CA VAL A 80 -20.22 3.72 6.05
C VAL A 80 -20.59 2.35 6.65
N ASN A 81 -20.33 1.26 5.94
CA ASN A 81 -20.62 -0.09 6.43
C ASN A 81 -19.81 -0.43 7.69
N LEU A 82 -18.53 -0.09 7.73
CA LEU A 82 -17.68 -0.29 8.90
C LEU A 82 -18.14 0.56 10.10
N THR A 83 -18.61 1.78 9.85
CA THR A 83 -19.17 2.67 10.87
C THR A 83 -20.47 2.11 11.45
N GLU A 84 -21.35 1.57 10.62
CA GLU A 84 -22.59 0.91 11.05
C GLU A 84 -22.28 -0.33 11.89
N LYS A 85 -21.32 -1.15 11.45
CA LYS A 85 -20.85 -2.32 12.19
C LYS A 85 -20.28 -1.94 13.56
N GLY A 86 -19.63 -0.79 13.67
CA GLY A 86 -19.04 -0.27 14.90
C GLY A 86 -19.99 0.53 15.78
N GLY A 87 -21.29 0.60 15.44
CA GLY A 87 -22.28 1.32 16.24
C GLY A 87 -22.14 2.84 16.21
N GLY A 88 -21.67 3.40 15.11
CA GLY A 88 -21.51 4.85 14.91
C GLY A 88 -20.04 5.33 14.89
N VAL A 89 -19.12 4.46 15.24
CA VAL A 89 -17.68 4.73 15.17
C VAL A 89 -16.98 3.63 14.37
N ILE A 90 -15.86 3.96 13.78
CA ILE A 90 -15.04 2.99 13.03
C ILE A 90 -13.86 2.54 13.90
N ASP A 91 -13.60 1.24 13.91
CA ASP A 91 -12.41 0.69 14.55
C ASP A 91 -11.16 1.14 13.81
N ALA A 92 -10.14 1.56 14.55
CA ALA A 92 -8.89 2.07 13.96
C ALA A 92 -8.18 1.01 13.13
N HIS A 93 -8.25 -0.27 13.54
CA HIS A 93 -7.67 -1.37 12.78
C HIS A 93 -8.42 -1.61 11.46
N ASP A 94 -9.75 -1.53 11.47
CA ASP A 94 -10.56 -1.66 10.25
C ASP A 94 -10.25 -0.54 9.26
N LEU A 95 -10.09 0.69 9.73
CA LEU A 95 -9.71 1.83 8.90
C LEU A 95 -8.28 1.68 8.35
N TYR A 96 -7.37 1.18 9.16
CA TYR A 96 -6.00 0.86 8.71
C TYR A 96 -6.00 -0.22 7.62
N THR A 97 -6.77 -1.28 7.78
CA THR A 97 -6.90 -2.36 6.79
C THR A 97 -7.50 -1.84 5.49
N LEU A 98 -8.51 -0.98 5.57
CA LEU A 98 -9.08 -0.30 4.40
C LEU A 98 -8.03 0.53 3.67
N ARG A 99 -7.23 1.30 4.40
CA ARG A 99 -6.14 2.11 3.84
C ARG A 99 -5.05 1.27 3.17
N LYS A 100 -4.68 0.15 3.79
CA LYS A 100 -3.59 -0.72 3.33
C LYS A 100 -4.00 -1.60 2.16
N GLU A 101 -5.18 -2.20 2.22
CA GLU A 101 -5.60 -3.28 1.31
C GLU A 101 -6.88 -2.94 0.55
N GLY A 102 -7.88 -2.40 1.24
CA GLY A 102 -9.22 -2.22 0.69
C GLY A 102 -9.28 -1.28 -0.50
N ILE A 103 -8.47 -0.23 -0.53
CA ILE A 103 -8.43 0.70 -1.66
C ILE A 103 -7.97 -0.01 -2.92
N ASN A 104 -6.90 -0.79 -2.85
CA ASN A 104 -6.40 -1.55 -3.99
C ASN A 104 -7.41 -2.62 -4.46
N GLU A 105 -8.06 -3.31 -3.54
CA GLU A 105 -9.11 -4.29 -3.85
C GLU A 105 -10.26 -3.65 -4.61
N ARG A 106 -10.73 -2.47 -4.17
CA ARG A 106 -11.82 -1.75 -4.84
C ARG A 106 -11.42 -1.28 -6.23
N ILE A 107 -10.20 -0.80 -6.39
CA ILE A 107 -9.66 -0.42 -7.69
C ILE A 107 -9.70 -1.62 -8.64
N MET A 108 -9.22 -2.77 -8.21
CA MET A 108 -9.21 -3.98 -9.02
C MET A 108 -10.61 -4.49 -9.35
N GLN A 109 -11.54 -4.45 -8.42
CA GLN A 109 -12.93 -4.88 -8.64
C GLN A 109 -13.65 -4.01 -9.65
N ILE A 110 -13.44 -2.69 -9.62
CA ILE A 110 -14.14 -1.74 -10.47
C ILE A 110 -13.52 -1.67 -11.86
N LEU A 111 -12.19 -1.67 -11.95
CA LEU A 111 -11.47 -1.56 -13.22
C LEU A 111 -11.33 -2.90 -13.94
N GLY A 112 -11.32 -4.01 -13.19
CA GLY A 112 -11.18 -5.34 -13.76
C GLY A 112 -9.94 -5.48 -14.64
N GLN A 113 -10.15 -5.99 -15.89
CA GLN A 113 -9.10 -6.15 -16.89
C GLN A 113 -8.93 -4.93 -17.81
N THR A 114 -9.20 -3.74 -17.29
CA THR A 114 -9.00 -2.49 -18.03
C THR A 114 -7.53 -2.29 -18.40
N ASP A 115 -7.25 -1.48 -19.42
CA ASP A 115 -5.91 -1.12 -19.85
C ASP A 115 -5.02 -0.78 -18.64
N PRO A 116 -3.82 -1.39 -18.52
CA PRO A 116 -2.93 -1.15 -17.38
C PRO A 116 -2.55 0.32 -17.16
N LYS A 117 -2.48 1.12 -18.22
CA LYS A 117 -2.20 2.57 -18.12
C LYS A 117 -3.35 3.33 -17.46
N ILE A 118 -4.58 2.99 -17.79
CA ILE A 118 -5.79 3.58 -17.20
C ILE A 118 -5.86 3.17 -15.72
N SER A 119 -5.65 1.89 -15.42
CA SER A 119 -5.60 1.36 -14.06
C SER A 119 -4.56 2.08 -13.20
N ALA A 120 -3.34 2.26 -13.69
CA ALA A 120 -2.27 2.93 -12.96
C ALA A 120 -2.61 4.40 -12.68
N LYS A 121 -3.19 5.10 -13.65
CA LYS A 121 -3.61 6.51 -13.49
C LYS A 121 -4.72 6.64 -12.43
N VAL A 122 -5.75 5.81 -12.50
CA VAL A 122 -6.86 5.82 -11.55
C VAL A 122 -6.34 5.46 -10.14
N THR A 123 -5.52 4.44 -10.02
CA THR A 123 -4.91 4.04 -8.76
C THR A 123 -4.16 5.20 -8.11
N ARG A 124 -3.30 5.86 -8.87
CA ARG A 124 -2.53 7.00 -8.37
C ARG A 124 -3.44 8.14 -7.91
N SER A 125 -4.44 8.48 -8.71
CA SER A 125 -5.40 9.54 -8.40
C SER A 125 -6.17 9.23 -7.11
N VAL A 126 -6.70 8.02 -6.97
CA VAL A 126 -7.46 7.60 -5.78
C VAL A 126 -6.57 7.61 -4.54
N LEU A 127 -5.36 7.05 -4.61
CA LEU A 127 -4.45 7.02 -3.48
C LEU A 127 -4.03 8.42 -3.03
N GLN A 128 -3.78 9.33 -3.96
CA GLN A 128 -3.46 10.72 -3.64
C GLN A 128 -4.62 11.47 -2.98
N GLU A 129 -5.86 11.16 -3.36
CA GLU A 129 -7.06 11.81 -2.81
C GLU A 129 -7.48 11.21 -1.46
N VAL A 130 -7.40 9.90 -1.31
CA VAL A 130 -8.01 9.19 -0.17
C VAL A 130 -7.06 9.04 1.03
N ARG A 131 -5.80 8.67 0.80
CA ARG A 131 -4.87 8.44 1.92
C ARG A 131 -4.69 9.64 2.83
N PRO A 132 -4.49 10.86 2.31
CA PRO A 132 -4.40 12.04 3.17
C PRO A 132 -5.66 12.30 3.98
N LEU A 133 -6.84 12.05 3.40
CA LEU A 133 -8.11 12.22 4.10
C LEU A 133 -8.24 11.28 5.30
N ILE A 134 -7.85 10.03 5.13
CA ILE A 134 -7.85 9.03 6.20
C ILE A 134 -6.85 9.42 7.29
N ASP A 135 -5.64 9.77 6.92
CA ASP A 135 -4.58 10.12 7.86
C ASP A 135 -4.95 11.37 8.67
N ASP A 136 -5.50 12.41 8.03
CA ASP A 136 -5.93 13.62 8.69
C ASP A 136 -7.13 13.39 9.64
N ALA A 137 -8.06 12.53 9.25
CA ALA A 137 -9.21 12.20 10.08
C ALA A 137 -8.79 11.44 11.34
N ILE A 138 -7.86 10.49 11.22
CA ILE A 138 -7.32 9.75 12.36
C ILE A 138 -6.58 10.71 13.31
N GLU A 139 -5.79 11.64 12.79
CA GLU A 139 -5.10 12.65 13.60
C GLU A 139 -6.09 13.56 14.35
N LYS A 140 -7.10 14.08 13.67
CA LYS A 140 -8.14 14.93 14.29
C LYS A 140 -8.94 14.21 15.37
N ALA A 141 -9.11 12.90 15.24
CA ALA A 141 -9.78 12.09 16.26
C ALA A 141 -8.91 11.78 17.48
N GLY A 142 -7.73 12.35 17.59
CA GLY A 142 -6.82 12.15 18.71
C GLY A 142 -5.80 11.02 18.51
N GLY A 143 -5.67 10.54 17.30
CA GLY A 143 -4.69 9.49 16.95
C GLY A 143 -3.28 10.02 16.72
N THR A 144 -2.70 10.71 17.71
CA THR A 144 -1.36 11.30 17.59
C THR A 144 -0.28 10.27 17.31
N GLY A 145 -0.48 9.01 17.70
CA GLY A 145 0.43 7.90 17.43
C GLY A 145 0.37 7.36 15.99
N TRP A 146 -0.62 7.75 15.19
CA TRP A 146 -0.80 7.20 13.84
C TRP A 146 0.38 7.49 12.91
N ARG A 147 0.83 8.74 12.87
CA ARG A 147 2.00 9.11 12.04
C ARG A 147 3.26 8.46 12.53
N ASP A 148 3.45 8.34 13.83
CA ASP A 148 4.58 7.63 14.42
C ASP A 148 4.54 6.14 14.05
N TYR A 149 3.39 5.51 14.12
CA TYR A 149 3.18 4.14 13.67
C TYR A 149 3.56 3.97 12.19
N LEU A 150 3.00 4.80 11.30
CA LEU A 150 3.29 4.75 9.87
C LEU A 150 4.78 4.98 9.57
N LYS A 151 5.39 5.95 10.26
CA LYS A 151 6.81 6.26 10.10
C LYS A 151 7.68 5.08 10.54
N THR A 152 7.40 4.51 11.71
CA THR A 152 8.14 3.35 12.24
C THR A 152 8.01 2.15 11.31
N TYR A 153 6.80 1.87 10.82
CA TYR A 153 6.56 0.80 9.87
C TYR A 153 7.34 1.04 8.56
N SER A 154 7.26 2.25 8.02
CA SER A 154 7.96 2.62 6.78
C SER A 154 9.48 2.50 6.93
N GLN A 155 10.04 2.96 8.04
CA GLN A 155 11.48 2.84 8.31
C GLN A 155 11.91 1.38 8.44
N GLY A 156 11.11 0.57 9.11
CA GLY A 156 11.36 -0.86 9.21
C GLY A 156 11.33 -1.56 7.86
N MET A 157 10.37 -1.23 7.02
CA MET A 157 10.27 -1.78 5.67
C MET A 157 11.44 -1.35 4.78
N GLN A 158 11.89 -0.11 4.87
CA GLN A 158 13.08 0.36 4.14
C GLN A 158 14.32 -0.41 4.54
N ALA A 159 14.53 -0.62 5.84
CA ALA A 159 15.68 -1.39 6.34
C ALA A 159 15.65 -2.85 5.84
N ILE A 160 14.47 -3.46 5.79
CA ILE A 160 14.27 -4.80 5.25
C ILE A 160 14.56 -4.84 3.75
N ASP A 161 14.02 -3.89 3.00
CA ASP A 161 14.22 -3.82 1.56
C ASP A 161 15.72 -3.66 1.22
N GLN A 162 16.44 -2.81 1.95
CA GLN A 162 17.88 -2.63 1.79
C GLN A 162 18.65 -3.92 2.11
N LYS A 163 18.30 -4.59 3.20
CA LYS A 163 18.94 -5.84 3.61
C LYS A 163 18.67 -6.97 2.59
N ALA A 164 17.44 -7.09 2.13
CA ALA A 164 17.06 -8.07 1.11
C ALA A 164 17.79 -7.84 -0.21
N MET A 165 17.86 -6.59 -0.66
CA MET A 165 18.59 -6.22 -1.88
C MET A 165 20.09 -6.48 -1.75
N ALA A 166 20.70 -6.14 -0.62
CA ALA A 166 22.11 -6.40 -0.35
C ALA A 166 22.40 -7.90 -0.35
N SER A 167 21.55 -8.71 0.28
CA SER A 167 21.69 -10.17 0.32
C SER A 167 21.58 -10.79 -1.08
N GLN A 168 20.62 -10.36 -1.88
CA GLN A 168 20.45 -10.86 -3.25
C GLN A 168 21.56 -10.37 -4.18
N ALA A 169 22.02 -9.13 -4.00
CA ALA A 169 23.17 -8.61 -4.74
C ALA A 169 24.46 -9.41 -4.44
N ALA A 170 24.68 -9.79 -3.18
CA ALA A 170 25.82 -10.63 -2.80
C ALA A 170 25.76 -12.01 -3.45
N LYS A 171 24.58 -12.64 -3.47
CA LYS A 171 24.37 -13.93 -4.15
C LYS A 171 24.61 -13.82 -5.66
N LEU A 172 24.12 -12.77 -6.29
CA LEU A 172 24.36 -12.48 -7.70
C LEU A 172 25.84 -12.27 -7.99
N PHE A 173 26.55 -11.55 -7.13
CA PHE A 173 27.99 -11.33 -7.27
C PHE A 173 28.78 -12.65 -7.20
N GLU A 174 28.43 -13.56 -6.30
CA GLU A 174 29.07 -14.87 -6.17
C GLU A 174 28.79 -15.77 -7.37
N ASN A 175 27.55 -15.78 -7.86
CA ASN A 175 27.09 -16.71 -8.90
C ASN A 175 27.17 -16.15 -10.32
N SER A 176 27.07 -14.83 -10.48
CA SER A 176 27.09 -14.16 -11.79
C SER A 176 27.55 -12.71 -11.65
N PRO A 177 28.89 -12.47 -11.63
CA PRO A 177 29.44 -11.13 -11.46
C PRO A 177 28.97 -10.12 -12.53
N GLN A 178 28.72 -10.59 -13.74
CA GLN A 178 28.24 -9.74 -14.84
C GLN A 178 26.83 -9.22 -14.62
N GLU A 179 25.92 -10.03 -14.10
CA GLU A 179 24.57 -9.62 -13.75
C GLU A 179 24.57 -8.65 -12.58
N TYR A 180 25.43 -8.88 -11.60
CA TYR A 180 25.62 -7.93 -10.49
C TYR A 180 26.03 -6.55 -11.01
N MET A 181 27.01 -6.49 -11.92
CA MET A 181 27.46 -5.23 -12.50
C MET A 181 26.36 -4.53 -13.30
N ARG A 182 25.55 -5.28 -14.03
CA ARG A 182 24.41 -4.74 -14.77
C ARG A 182 23.35 -4.16 -13.85
N LEU A 183 23.07 -4.80 -12.72
CA LEU A 183 22.09 -4.35 -11.72
C LEU A 183 22.55 -3.06 -11.04
N VAL A 184 23.83 -2.96 -10.68
CA VAL A 184 24.44 -1.76 -10.11
C VAL A 184 24.44 -0.61 -11.10
N ARG A 185 24.74 -0.83 -12.37
CA ARG A 185 24.69 0.19 -13.43
C ARG A 185 23.25 0.67 -13.72
N GLY A 186 22.27 -0.22 -13.66
CA GLY A 186 20.86 0.12 -13.84
C GLY A 186 20.27 1.00 -12.72
N ASN A 187 20.87 0.98 -11.52
CA ASN A 187 20.46 1.77 -10.35
C ASN A 187 21.22 3.10 -10.21
N ASN A 188 22.21 3.36 -11.05
CA ASN A 188 22.94 4.62 -11.11
C ASN A 188 22.41 5.44 -12.29
N PRO A 189 21.68 6.53 -12.03
CA PRO A 189 21.27 7.46 -13.08
C PRO A 189 22.46 8.17 -13.73
#